data_a3b5bcb21b08253357f2a5d05c2d0083
#
_entry.id   a3b5bcb21b08253357f2a5d05c2d0083
#
_cell.length_a   1.000
_cell.length_b   1.000
_cell.length_c   1.000
_cell.angle_alpha   90.00
_cell.angle_beta   90.00
_cell.angle_gamma   90.00
#
_symmetry.space_group_name_H-M   'P 1'
#
loop_
_entity.id
_entity.type
_entity.pdbx_description
1 polymer ?
#
loop_
_entity_poly.entity_id
_entity_poly.type
_entity_poly.pdbx_seq_one_letter_code
_entity_poly.pdbx_strand_id
1 'polypeptide(L)'
;MAQNLPRRRMLGAGLGLAGGLALPAYVRQAFAADNNGHPAIGTWPAGVQGKDVFIGIAVPRTGTYAEQGEDELKGWQLAIEHLNSGNELVRKISPKTKKGVLGKEVKIVVADSAAKPNDAVQAEQRFITENHAILMTGSTSSAVAVAMNKLAQREKVLYVTGISGSNDTTGKDCVRYGFRQNFYGETAANAIGPVLLKAYGKNKKMAFMTPDYTYGHTVTKSTSEYLKEHGGWQMVTNQVSPLGATDYSSYLTNIANSGAEVLLNVNWGRDAVLSTQQAKQFGVIPKMKLVIPYQIPFLAKNVGAELTEGVYAATDFWWTLEDKFPLAKMFVDAFRKKYGYYPEWGAENAYMSFAMWADAVENAGTFYPPDVIKSYEAGRKLQSMVGEVYIRKEDHQLVRPVVIVRGKAPKAMRNKEDFWEVTEVVPGAPLMQKPDAFGCNLGDYT
;
A
#
# COMPACT_ATOMS: atom_id res chain seq x y z
N MET A 1 -44.84 -35.21 56.17
CA MET A 1 -45.78 -36.21 55.62
C MET A 1 -45.22 -36.69 54.29
N ALA A 2 -44.87 -37.93 54.25
CA ALA A 2 -44.32 -38.63 53.11
C ALA A 2 -45.40 -38.96 52.08
N GLN A 3 -45.02 -39.04 50.81
CA GLN A 3 -45.56 -40.11 49.96
C GLN A 3 -44.63 -40.34 48.78
N ASN A 4 -44.02 -41.51 48.79
CA ASN A 4 -43.35 -42.24 47.71
C ASN A 4 -44.38 -42.69 46.67
N LEU A 5 -44.00 -42.73 45.35
CA LEU A 5 -44.52 -43.68 44.39
C LEU A 5 -43.54 -43.90 43.22
N PRO A 6 -43.62 -45.01 42.45
CA PRO A 6 -42.47 -45.91 42.26
C PRO A 6 -41.87 -45.95 40.87
N ARG A 7 -40.68 -46.56 40.80
CA ARG A 7 -39.99 -46.96 39.58
C ARG A 7 -40.81 -47.99 38.76
N ARG A 8 -41.03 -47.73 37.49
CA ARG A 8 -41.34 -48.77 36.51
C ARG A 8 -40.17 -48.90 35.50
N ARG A 9 -39.51 -50.03 35.56
CA ARG A 9 -38.67 -50.56 34.53
C ARG A 9 -39.57 -50.95 33.34
N MET A 10 -39.18 -50.53 32.11
CA MET A 10 -39.51 -51.26 30.90
C MET A 10 -38.26 -51.55 30.11
N LEU A 11 -38.06 -52.83 29.91
CA LEU A 11 -37.09 -53.42 29.04
C LEU A 11 -37.54 -53.31 27.57
N GLY A 12 -36.61 -53.01 26.67
CA GLY A 12 -36.49 -53.75 25.40
C GLY A 12 -37.18 -53.20 24.20
N ALA A 13 -36.41 -52.69 23.29
CA ALA A 13 -36.27 -53.19 21.92
C ALA A 13 -35.30 -52.31 21.15
N GLY A 14 -34.20 -52.85 20.78
CA GLY A 14 -33.28 -52.22 19.84
C GLY A 14 -33.88 -52.21 18.44
N LEU A 15 -33.80 -51.03 17.82
CA LEU A 15 -33.82 -50.87 16.35
C LEU A 15 -32.78 -49.84 16.03
N GLY A 16 -31.64 -50.29 15.56
CA GLY A 16 -30.61 -49.48 14.98
C GLY A 16 -31.13 -48.82 13.70
N LEU A 17 -31.35 -47.52 13.78
CA LEU A 17 -31.43 -46.66 12.62
C LEU A 17 -30.09 -45.90 12.57
N ALA A 18 -29.13 -46.44 11.85
CA ALA A 18 -27.97 -45.71 11.34
C ALA A 18 -28.47 -44.72 10.29
N GLY A 19 -29.08 -43.64 10.76
CA GLY A 19 -29.34 -42.46 9.97
C GLY A 19 -28.04 -41.68 9.76
N GLY A 20 -27.20 -42.16 8.87
CA GLY A 20 -26.10 -41.33 8.36
C GLY A 20 -26.73 -40.09 7.72
N LEU A 21 -26.66 -38.94 8.39
CA LEU A 21 -26.90 -37.65 7.79
C LEU A 21 -25.89 -37.52 6.65
N ALA A 22 -26.33 -37.88 5.43
CA ALA A 22 -25.58 -37.57 4.23
C ALA A 22 -25.56 -36.05 4.11
N LEU A 23 -24.44 -35.44 4.50
CA LEU A 23 -24.20 -34.03 4.21
C LEU A 23 -24.44 -33.81 2.73
N PRO A 24 -25.13 -32.73 2.33
CA PRO A 24 -25.32 -32.39 0.93
C PRO A 24 -24.02 -32.47 0.14
N ALA A 25 -24.07 -32.88 -1.12
CA ALA A 25 -22.86 -33.08 -1.93
C ALA A 25 -21.92 -31.87 -2.00
N TYR A 26 -22.46 -30.65 -1.90
CA TYR A 26 -21.67 -29.42 -1.84
C TYR A 26 -20.85 -29.26 -0.54
N VAL A 27 -21.31 -29.80 0.57
CA VAL A 27 -20.57 -29.80 1.84
C VAL A 27 -19.40 -30.80 1.79
N ARG A 28 -19.55 -31.92 1.05
CA ARG A 28 -18.45 -32.88 0.86
C ARG A 28 -17.34 -32.34 -0.03
N GLN A 29 -17.66 -31.52 -1.01
CA GLN A 29 -16.65 -30.86 -1.87
C GLN A 29 -15.84 -29.78 -1.10
N ALA A 30 -16.43 -29.17 -0.08
CA ALA A 30 -15.75 -28.17 0.73
C ALA A 30 -14.55 -28.71 1.56
N PHE A 31 -14.46 -30.03 1.73
CA PHE A 31 -13.38 -30.68 2.51
C PHE A 31 -12.49 -31.58 1.66
N ALA A 32 -12.64 -31.58 0.33
CA ALA A 32 -11.74 -32.32 -0.53
C ALA A 32 -10.37 -31.62 -0.56
N ALA A 33 -9.31 -32.34 -0.18
CA ALA A 33 -7.94 -31.87 -0.37
C ALA A 33 -7.50 -32.10 -1.83
N ASP A 34 -6.61 -31.25 -2.32
CA ASP A 34 -5.90 -31.52 -3.57
C ASP A 34 -4.88 -32.67 -3.38
N ASN A 35 -4.24 -33.08 -4.48
CA ASN A 35 -3.24 -34.14 -4.46
C ASN A 35 -2.00 -33.84 -3.58
N ASN A 36 -1.85 -32.59 -3.11
CA ASN A 36 -0.77 -32.14 -2.25
C ASN A 36 -1.20 -32.02 -0.78
N GLY A 37 -2.42 -32.43 -0.42
CA GLY A 37 -2.97 -32.34 0.93
C GLY A 37 -3.54 -30.98 1.32
N HIS A 38 -3.63 -30.05 0.37
CA HIS A 38 -4.23 -28.73 0.59
C HIS A 38 -5.74 -28.78 0.38
N PRO A 39 -6.52 -27.87 0.99
CA PRO A 39 -7.92 -27.70 0.63
C PRO A 39 -8.05 -27.47 -0.87
N ALA A 40 -9.02 -28.13 -1.51
CA ALA A 40 -9.26 -27.97 -2.95
C ALA A 40 -9.49 -26.48 -3.30
N ILE A 41 -9.06 -26.08 -4.50
CA ILE A 41 -9.35 -24.74 -5.03
C ILE A 41 -10.87 -24.48 -4.91
N GLY A 42 -11.25 -23.34 -4.34
CA GLY A 42 -12.65 -22.97 -4.09
C GLY A 42 -13.17 -23.32 -2.69
N THR A 43 -12.37 -23.96 -1.85
CA THR A 43 -12.73 -24.24 -0.45
C THR A 43 -12.05 -23.28 0.54
N TRP A 44 -11.01 -22.56 0.07
CA TRP A 44 -10.32 -21.56 0.85
C TRP A 44 -9.57 -20.57 -0.05
N PRO A 45 -9.87 -19.28 0.04
CA PRO A 45 -11.14 -18.74 0.54
C PRO A 45 -12.32 -19.28 -0.31
N ALA A 46 -13.53 -19.22 0.23
CA ALA A 46 -14.72 -19.87 -0.34
C ALA A 46 -15.04 -19.48 -1.80
N GLY A 47 -14.51 -18.38 -2.31
CA GLY A 47 -14.89 -17.76 -3.57
C GLY A 47 -14.18 -18.25 -4.84
N VAL A 48 -13.40 -19.34 -4.81
CA VAL A 48 -12.61 -19.78 -5.99
C VAL A 48 -13.33 -20.80 -6.87
N GLN A 49 -14.61 -21.04 -6.64
CA GLN A 49 -15.42 -21.90 -7.50
C GLN A 49 -15.86 -21.16 -8.77
N GLY A 50 -15.95 -21.89 -9.89
CA GLY A 50 -16.38 -21.30 -11.13
C GLY A 50 -15.26 -20.70 -11.98
N LYS A 51 -15.62 -19.76 -12.88
CA LYS A 51 -14.71 -19.17 -13.87
C LYS A 51 -14.05 -17.88 -13.40
N ASP A 52 -14.56 -17.28 -12.34
CA ASP A 52 -14.19 -15.94 -11.85
C ASP A 52 -13.61 -16.01 -10.46
N VAL A 53 -12.74 -15.05 -10.13
CA VAL A 53 -12.29 -14.76 -8.78
C VAL A 53 -12.48 -13.27 -8.50
N PHE A 54 -12.81 -12.92 -7.26
CA PHE A 54 -13.08 -11.54 -6.87
C PHE A 54 -12.00 -10.98 -5.95
N ILE A 55 -11.66 -9.71 -6.16
CA ILE A 55 -10.77 -8.92 -5.30
C ILE A 55 -11.58 -7.77 -4.71
N GLY A 56 -11.49 -7.57 -3.40
CA GLY A 56 -12.04 -6.43 -2.69
C GLY A 56 -11.10 -5.23 -2.74
N ILE A 57 -11.64 -4.04 -3.03
CA ILE A 57 -10.89 -2.79 -3.06
C ILE A 57 -11.62 -1.75 -2.22
N ALA A 58 -11.14 -1.47 -1.02
CA ALA A 58 -11.62 -0.39 -0.17
C ALA A 58 -10.65 0.80 -0.25
N VAL A 59 -10.89 1.71 -1.17
CA VAL A 59 -10.02 2.83 -1.51
C VAL A 59 -10.74 4.17 -1.26
N PRO A 60 -10.07 5.24 -0.81
CA PRO A 60 -10.73 6.53 -0.62
C PRO A 60 -11.10 7.13 -1.99
N ARG A 61 -12.37 7.40 -2.18
CA ARG A 61 -12.95 8.08 -3.34
C ARG A 61 -13.53 9.45 -2.96
N THR A 62 -13.66 9.68 -1.66
CA THR A 62 -14.04 10.94 -1.06
C THR A 62 -13.06 11.35 0.03
N GLY A 63 -13.12 12.60 0.48
CA GLY A 63 -12.25 13.13 1.55
C GLY A 63 -10.86 13.55 1.08
N THR A 64 -9.93 13.64 2.03
CA THR A 64 -8.61 14.26 1.80
C THR A 64 -7.70 13.47 0.85
N TYR A 65 -7.96 12.17 0.64
CA TYR A 65 -7.16 11.28 -0.22
C TYR A 65 -7.89 10.80 -1.49
N ALA A 66 -8.98 11.47 -1.87
CA ALA A 66 -9.83 11.03 -2.98
C ALA A 66 -9.07 10.98 -4.32
N GLU A 67 -8.27 12.00 -4.64
CA GLU A 67 -7.51 12.06 -5.89
C GLU A 67 -6.47 10.93 -5.98
N GLN A 68 -5.80 10.63 -4.87
CA GLN A 68 -4.81 9.56 -4.78
C GLN A 68 -5.46 8.18 -4.87
N GLY A 69 -6.59 8.00 -4.18
CA GLY A 69 -7.33 6.74 -4.25
C GLY A 69 -7.91 6.44 -5.63
N GLU A 70 -8.31 7.47 -6.38
CA GLU A 70 -8.78 7.30 -7.77
C GLU A 70 -7.62 6.91 -8.71
N ASP A 71 -6.41 7.44 -8.49
CA ASP A 71 -5.21 7.04 -9.24
C ASP A 71 -4.85 5.57 -8.98
N GLU A 72 -4.83 5.14 -7.70
CA GLU A 72 -4.66 3.73 -7.35
C GLU A 72 -5.70 2.84 -8.03
N LEU A 73 -6.99 3.21 -7.94
CA LEU A 73 -8.08 2.43 -8.54
C LEU A 73 -7.89 2.23 -10.04
N LYS A 74 -7.46 3.26 -10.76
CA LYS A 74 -7.14 3.16 -12.19
C LYS A 74 -5.97 2.23 -12.46
N GLY A 75 -4.95 2.22 -11.60
CA GLY A 75 -3.85 1.27 -11.67
C GLY A 75 -4.32 -0.18 -11.56
N TRP A 76 -5.15 -0.51 -10.56
CA TRP A 76 -5.74 -1.84 -10.41
C TRP A 76 -6.65 -2.23 -11.57
N GLN A 77 -7.50 -1.31 -12.05
CA GLN A 77 -8.38 -1.56 -13.20
C GLN A 77 -7.59 -1.88 -14.46
N LEU A 78 -6.47 -1.18 -14.71
CA LEU A 78 -5.59 -1.47 -15.84
C LEU A 78 -4.89 -2.82 -15.67
N ALA A 79 -4.43 -3.15 -14.46
CA ALA A 79 -3.81 -4.44 -14.16
C ALA A 79 -4.77 -5.60 -14.43
N ILE A 80 -6.02 -5.49 -13.99
CA ILE A 80 -7.06 -6.52 -14.21
C ILE A 80 -7.36 -6.71 -15.69
N GLU A 81 -7.51 -5.63 -16.44
CA GLU A 81 -7.70 -5.71 -17.89
C GLU A 81 -6.53 -6.45 -18.56
N HIS A 82 -5.31 -6.14 -18.14
CA HIS A 82 -4.11 -6.76 -18.66
C HIS A 82 -3.97 -8.23 -18.23
N LEU A 83 -4.32 -8.58 -16.99
CA LEU A 83 -4.38 -9.97 -16.53
C LEU A 83 -5.38 -10.79 -17.34
N ASN A 84 -6.59 -10.28 -17.49
CA ASN A 84 -7.69 -10.98 -18.18
C ASN A 84 -7.46 -11.12 -19.69
N SER A 85 -6.78 -10.15 -20.31
CA SER A 85 -6.43 -10.21 -21.73
C SER A 85 -5.14 -10.97 -22.03
N GLY A 86 -4.29 -11.22 -21.02
CA GLY A 86 -2.95 -11.79 -21.22
C GLY A 86 -2.00 -10.80 -21.87
N ASN A 87 -2.05 -9.54 -21.44
CA ASN A 87 -1.24 -8.45 -21.98
C ASN A 87 0.28 -8.71 -21.80
N GLU A 88 1.07 -8.23 -22.76
CA GLU A 88 2.52 -8.43 -22.76
C GLU A 88 3.22 -7.87 -21.52
N LEU A 89 2.78 -6.71 -21.01
CA LEU A 89 3.37 -6.10 -19.82
C LEU A 89 3.24 -7.03 -18.59
N VAL A 90 2.05 -7.60 -18.36
CA VAL A 90 1.86 -8.58 -17.27
C VAL A 90 2.77 -9.79 -17.47
N ARG A 91 2.86 -10.33 -18.70
CA ARG A 91 3.71 -11.51 -18.99
C ARG A 91 5.21 -11.26 -18.80
N LYS A 92 5.65 -10.00 -18.95
CA LYS A 92 7.04 -9.63 -18.64
C LYS A 92 7.33 -9.61 -17.14
N ILE A 93 6.32 -9.34 -16.32
CA ILE A 93 6.43 -9.32 -14.84
C ILE A 93 6.14 -10.72 -14.27
N SER A 94 5.08 -11.36 -14.73
CA SER A 94 4.63 -12.70 -14.35
C SER A 94 4.58 -13.62 -15.57
N PRO A 95 5.69 -14.31 -15.93
CA PRO A 95 5.78 -15.07 -17.17
C PRO A 95 4.83 -16.26 -17.27
N LYS A 96 4.38 -16.81 -16.14
CA LYS A 96 3.41 -17.93 -16.10
C LYS A 96 1.98 -17.46 -16.34
N THR A 97 1.64 -16.21 -16.09
CA THR A 97 0.30 -15.65 -16.31
C THR A 97 0.01 -15.54 -17.79
N LYS A 98 -1.02 -16.23 -18.25
CA LYS A 98 -1.43 -16.23 -19.68
C LYS A 98 -2.67 -15.37 -19.91
N LYS A 99 -3.83 -15.84 -19.48
CA LYS A 99 -5.11 -15.17 -19.59
C LYS A 99 -5.93 -15.46 -18.33
N GLY A 100 -6.23 -14.43 -17.57
CA GLY A 100 -6.68 -14.57 -16.19
C GLY A 100 -5.56 -15.04 -15.27
N VAL A 101 -5.85 -15.40 -14.04
CA VAL A 101 -4.92 -15.99 -13.07
C VAL A 101 -5.35 -17.43 -12.83
N LEU A 102 -4.45 -18.39 -13.02
CA LEU A 102 -4.77 -19.82 -13.08
C LEU A 102 -5.95 -20.12 -14.02
N GLY A 103 -6.07 -19.36 -15.13
CA GLY A 103 -7.15 -19.49 -16.10
C GLY A 103 -8.51 -18.93 -15.65
N LYS A 104 -8.59 -18.29 -14.48
CA LYS A 104 -9.81 -17.64 -13.99
C LYS A 104 -9.81 -16.15 -14.29
N GLU A 105 -10.99 -15.62 -14.65
CA GLU A 105 -11.17 -14.18 -14.84
C GLU A 105 -11.13 -13.46 -13.50
N VAL A 106 -10.35 -12.39 -13.41
CA VAL A 106 -10.25 -11.55 -12.22
C VAL A 106 -11.29 -10.44 -12.29
N LYS A 107 -12.11 -10.31 -11.25
CA LYS A 107 -13.12 -9.26 -11.09
C LYS A 107 -12.87 -8.49 -9.80
N ILE A 108 -13.40 -7.27 -9.73
CA ILE A 108 -13.30 -6.42 -8.53
C ILE A 108 -14.66 -6.02 -8.01
N VAL A 109 -14.71 -5.84 -6.69
CA VAL A 109 -15.75 -5.11 -5.99
C VAL A 109 -15.09 -3.93 -5.27
N VAL A 110 -15.70 -2.74 -5.37
CA VAL A 110 -15.07 -1.49 -4.94
C VAL A 110 -15.98 -0.75 -3.97
N ALA A 111 -15.40 -0.22 -2.90
CA ALA A 111 -16.08 0.69 -1.99
C ALA A 111 -15.24 1.94 -1.68
N ASP A 112 -15.91 3.01 -1.31
CA ASP A 112 -15.27 4.20 -0.78
C ASP A 112 -14.95 4.00 0.71
N SER A 113 -13.66 4.02 1.05
CA SER A 113 -13.22 3.96 2.45
C SER A 113 -13.18 5.35 3.12
N ALA A 114 -13.28 6.43 2.34
CA ALA A 114 -13.10 7.80 2.82
C ALA A 114 -11.85 7.99 3.70
N ALA A 115 -10.83 7.15 3.54
CA ALA A 115 -9.65 7.03 4.39
C ALA A 115 -9.93 6.68 5.86
N LYS A 116 -11.09 6.10 6.17
CA LYS A 116 -11.54 5.73 7.53
C LYS A 116 -11.39 4.22 7.74
N PRO A 117 -10.70 3.78 8.82
CA PRO A 117 -10.51 2.36 9.11
C PRO A 117 -11.80 1.55 9.20
N ASN A 118 -12.82 2.07 9.88
CA ASN A 118 -14.09 1.36 10.07
C ASN A 118 -14.83 1.15 8.74
N ASP A 119 -14.86 2.17 7.87
CA ASP A 119 -15.56 2.09 6.58
C ASP A 119 -14.88 1.06 5.67
N ALA A 120 -13.52 1.04 5.64
CA ALA A 120 -12.75 0.06 4.89
C ALA A 120 -12.97 -1.37 5.40
N VAL A 121 -12.86 -1.59 6.72
CA VAL A 121 -13.06 -2.91 7.34
C VAL A 121 -14.46 -3.45 7.08
N GLN A 122 -15.50 -2.63 7.23
CA GLN A 122 -16.88 -3.04 6.95
C GLN A 122 -17.11 -3.38 5.48
N ALA A 123 -16.53 -2.60 4.56
CA ALA A 123 -16.63 -2.87 3.13
C ALA A 123 -15.96 -4.20 2.77
N GLU A 124 -14.72 -4.41 3.19
CA GLU A 124 -13.98 -5.63 2.88
C GLU A 124 -14.56 -6.87 3.56
N GLN A 125 -15.08 -6.72 4.78
CA GLN A 125 -15.81 -7.81 5.44
C GLN A 125 -17.01 -8.27 4.58
N ARG A 126 -17.77 -7.33 4.01
CA ARG A 126 -18.87 -7.67 3.09
C ARG A 126 -18.34 -8.30 1.81
N PHE A 127 -17.25 -7.80 1.24
CA PHE A 127 -16.66 -8.38 0.03
C PHE A 127 -16.21 -9.82 0.24
N ILE A 128 -15.66 -10.15 1.42
CA ILE A 128 -15.30 -11.52 1.78
C ILE A 128 -16.55 -12.39 1.92
N THR A 129 -17.57 -11.93 2.63
CA THR A 129 -18.76 -12.76 2.96
C THR A 129 -19.77 -12.87 1.83
N GLU A 130 -19.99 -11.81 1.07
CA GLU A 130 -21.04 -11.76 0.03
C GLU A 130 -20.48 -12.01 -1.38
N ASN A 131 -19.29 -11.49 -1.68
CA ASN A 131 -18.66 -11.64 -3.00
C ASN A 131 -17.55 -12.70 -3.01
N HIS A 132 -17.23 -13.27 -1.86
CA HIS A 132 -16.16 -14.24 -1.70
C HIS A 132 -14.80 -13.72 -2.21
N ALA A 133 -14.45 -12.47 -1.88
CA ALA A 133 -13.19 -11.88 -2.25
C ALA A 133 -12.02 -12.70 -1.69
N ILE A 134 -11.05 -13.00 -2.54
CA ILE A 134 -9.86 -13.82 -2.21
C ILE A 134 -8.62 -13.00 -1.91
N LEU A 135 -8.67 -11.72 -2.21
CA LEU A 135 -7.64 -10.72 -1.96
C LEU A 135 -8.32 -9.41 -1.58
N MET A 136 -7.77 -8.71 -0.62
CA MET A 136 -8.16 -7.37 -0.22
C MET A 136 -7.07 -6.37 -0.57
N THR A 137 -7.44 -5.15 -0.94
CA THR A 137 -6.50 -4.05 -1.15
C THR A 137 -7.17 -2.68 -0.97
N GLY A 138 -6.43 -1.60 -1.18
CA GLY A 138 -6.87 -0.22 -0.96
C GLY A 138 -5.94 0.47 0.04
N SER A 139 -6.48 1.15 1.04
CA SER A 139 -5.69 1.69 2.16
C SER A 139 -4.62 2.70 1.76
N THR A 140 -5.01 3.76 1.10
CA THR A 140 -4.14 4.94 0.91
C THR A 140 -3.68 5.51 2.27
N SER A 141 -4.52 5.42 3.30
CA SER A 141 -4.20 5.79 4.69
C SER A 141 -3.53 4.64 5.45
N SER A 142 -2.43 4.91 6.14
CA SER A 142 -1.76 3.90 6.99
C SER A 142 -2.60 3.46 8.19
N ALA A 143 -3.51 4.30 8.69
CA ALA A 143 -4.44 3.88 9.74
C ALA A 143 -5.43 2.82 9.22
N VAL A 144 -5.85 2.95 7.95
CA VAL A 144 -6.65 1.92 7.27
C VAL A 144 -5.82 0.65 7.07
N ALA A 145 -4.56 0.77 6.61
CA ALA A 145 -3.70 -0.38 6.37
C ALA A 145 -3.49 -1.25 7.63
N VAL A 146 -3.27 -0.62 8.78
CA VAL A 146 -3.15 -1.32 10.08
C VAL A 146 -4.45 -2.06 10.43
N ALA A 147 -5.61 -1.45 10.22
CA ALA A 147 -6.90 -2.10 10.46
C ALA A 147 -7.14 -3.26 9.50
N MET A 148 -6.75 -3.12 8.24
CA MET A 148 -6.86 -4.15 7.20
C MET A 148 -5.93 -5.33 7.48
N ASN A 149 -4.71 -5.11 8.01
CA ASN A 149 -3.85 -6.19 8.46
C ASN A 149 -4.56 -7.08 9.51
N LYS A 150 -5.22 -6.47 10.49
CA LYS A 150 -5.97 -7.21 11.52
C LYS A 150 -7.14 -8.00 10.93
N LEU A 151 -7.85 -7.41 9.96
CA LEU A 151 -8.91 -8.10 9.23
C LEU A 151 -8.36 -9.29 8.44
N ALA A 152 -7.26 -9.10 7.71
CA ALA A 152 -6.60 -10.13 6.91
C ALA A 152 -6.21 -11.35 7.74
N GLN A 153 -5.58 -11.13 8.90
CA GLN A 153 -5.21 -12.21 9.82
C GLN A 153 -6.43 -12.94 10.37
N ARG A 154 -7.49 -12.22 10.73
CA ARG A 154 -8.72 -12.80 11.27
C ARG A 154 -9.46 -13.65 10.24
N GLU A 155 -9.63 -13.11 9.04
CA GLU A 155 -10.39 -13.77 7.96
C GLU A 155 -9.53 -14.72 7.13
N LYS A 156 -8.21 -14.73 7.33
CA LYS A 156 -7.24 -15.56 6.58
C LYS A 156 -7.33 -15.33 5.06
N VAL A 157 -7.56 -14.08 4.69
CA VAL A 157 -7.58 -13.59 3.33
C VAL A 157 -6.37 -12.70 3.10
N LEU A 158 -5.71 -12.86 1.96
CA LEU A 158 -4.55 -12.04 1.61
C LEU A 158 -4.92 -10.56 1.56
N TYR A 159 -4.05 -9.74 2.09
CA TYR A 159 -4.13 -8.30 1.98
C TYR A 159 -2.82 -7.73 1.43
N VAL A 160 -2.93 -6.91 0.41
CA VAL A 160 -1.81 -6.13 -0.13
C VAL A 160 -2.16 -4.66 0.03
N THR A 161 -1.29 -3.90 0.69
CA THR A 161 -1.56 -2.47 0.93
C THR A 161 -1.68 -1.70 -0.38
N GLY A 162 -2.42 -0.60 -0.37
CA GLY A 162 -2.23 0.50 -1.32
C GLY A 162 -0.94 1.27 -1.02
N ILE A 163 -1.00 2.58 -1.13
CA ILE A 163 0.17 3.46 -1.00
C ILE A 163 0.44 3.95 0.43
N SER A 164 0.06 3.20 1.45
CA SER A 164 0.30 3.56 2.86
C SER A 164 1.76 3.43 3.26
N GLY A 165 2.36 4.48 3.84
CA GLY A 165 3.81 4.60 4.05
C GLY A 165 4.30 4.56 5.50
N SER A 166 3.47 4.19 6.50
CA SER A 166 3.93 4.07 7.89
C SER A 166 4.88 2.88 8.09
N ASN A 167 5.91 3.05 8.91
CA ASN A 167 6.79 1.95 9.33
C ASN A 167 6.01 0.85 10.06
N ASP A 168 4.95 1.21 10.77
CA ASP A 168 4.18 0.29 11.61
C ASP A 168 3.49 -0.82 10.81
N THR A 169 3.10 -0.56 9.56
CA THR A 169 2.30 -1.49 8.73
C THR A 169 3.01 -2.84 8.51
N THR A 170 4.31 -2.83 8.25
CA THR A 170 5.18 -4.03 8.17
C THR A 170 6.18 -4.06 9.33
N GLY A 171 5.93 -3.26 10.39
CA GLY A 171 6.58 -3.27 11.68
C GLY A 171 5.69 -3.94 12.73
N LYS A 172 5.44 -3.29 13.85
CA LYS A 172 4.67 -3.85 14.98
C LYS A 172 3.24 -4.30 14.65
N ASP A 173 2.66 -3.79 13.56
CA ASP A 173 1.32 -4.15 13.08
C ASP A 173 1.36 -5.12 11.87
N CYS A 174 2.52 -5.73 11.57
CA CYS A 174 2.64 -6.75 10.54
C CYS A 174 1.81 -8.00 10.89
N VAL A 175 1.36 -8.70 9.87
CA VAL A 175 0.63 -9.97 10.03
C VAL A 175 1.02 -10.96 8.92
N ARG A 176 0.78 -12.24 9.16
CA ARG A 176 1.10 -13.31 8.20
C ARG A 176 0.38 -13.16 6.84
N TYR A 177 -0.83 -12.61 6.83
CA TYR A 177 -1.65 -12.46 5.63
C TYR A 177 -1.53 -11.07 4.97
N GLY A 178 -0.68 -10.18 5.51
CA GLY A 178 -0.50 -8.80 5.03
C GLY A 178 0.83 -8.58 4.32
N PHE A 179 0.79 -7.81 3.22
CA PHE A 179 1.95 -7.46 2.41
C PHE A 179 1.96 -5.97 2.08
N ARG A 180 3.15 -5.35 1.95
CA ARG A 180 3.27 -3.98 1.46
C ARG A 180 4.10 -3.89 0.19
N GLN A 181 3.57 -3.15 -0.79
CA GLN A 181 4.14 -3.00 -2.12
C GLN A 181 4.98 -1.73 -2.31
N ASN A 182 4.68 -0.67 -1.57
CA ASN A 182 5.41 0.60 -1.65
C ASN A 182 6.54 0.68 -0.63
N PHE A 183 7.43 1.66 -0.78
CA PHE A 183 8.43 1.97 0.25
C PHE A 183 7.75 2.57 1.51
N TYR A 184 8.48 2.74 2.59
CA TYR A 184 7.96 3.28 3.84
C TYR A 184 8.85 4.41 4.38
N GLY A 185 8.40 5.05 5.45
CA GLY A 185 9.02 6.26 5.99
C GLY A 185 10.52 6.14 6.22
N GLU A 186 11.00 5.01 6.73
CA GLU A 186 12.43 4.80 6.97
C GLU A 186 13.22 4.69 5.68
N THR A 187 12.75 3.91 4.69
CA THR A 187 13.43 3.82 3.39
C THR A 187 13.41 5.15 2.65
N ALA A 188 12.33 5.93 2.80
CA ALA A 188 12.27 7.30 2.29
C ALA A 188 13.35 8.18 2.93
N ALA A 189 13.46 8.15 4.27
CA ALA A 189 14.44 8.94 5.01
C ALA A 189 15.89 8.56 4.64
N ASN A 190 16.18 7.25 4.53
CA ASN A 190 17.49 6.74 4.15
C ASN A 190 17.87 7.10 2.70
N ALA A 191 16.87 7.23 1.80
CA ALA A 191 17.11 7.62 0.41
C ALA A 191 17.27 9.14 0.25
N ILE A 192 16.37 9.93 0.84
CA ILE A 192 16.38 11.38 0.65
C ILE A 192 17.41 12.10 1.54
N GLY A 193 17.72 11.54 2.72
CA GLY A 193 18.60 12.15 3.70
C GLY A 193 19.97 12.53 3.12
N PRO A 194 20.73 11.64 2.46
CA PRO A 194 22.00 11.97 1.83
C PRO A 194 21.88 13.12 0.82
N VAL A 195 20.78 13.15 0.06
CA VAL A 195 20.53 14.20 -0.95
C VAL A 195 20.31 15.56 -0.27
N LEU A 196 19.56 15.60 0.82
CA LEU A 196 19.33 16.82 1.59
C LEU A 196 20.62 17.33 2.25
N LEU A 197 21.44 16.44 2.80
CA LEU A 197 22.74 16.81 3.37
C LEU A 197 23.69 17.37 2.31
N LYS A 198 23.68 16.82 1.11
CA LYS A 198 24.45 17.34 -0.02
C LYS A 198 23.93 18.70 -0.50
N ALA A 199 22.60 18.85 -0.58
CA ALA A 199 21.96 20.06 -1.11
C ALA A 199 21.99 21.26 -0.13
N TYR A 200 21.81 21.00 1.15
CA TYR A 200 21.62 22.05 2.17
C TYR A 200 22.74 22.12 3.21
N GLY A 201 23.61 21.13 3.27
CA GLY A 201 24.72 21.07 4.24
C GLY A 201 24.31 20.52 5.60
N LYS A 202 25.26 20.57 6.55
CA LYS A 202 25.10 20.08 7.93
C LYS A 202 24.60 21.15 8.87
N ASN A 203 24.21 20.74 10.09
CA ASN A 203 23.85 21.59 11.24
C ASN A 203 22.70 22.56 10.97
N LYS A 204 21.71 22.14 10.16
CA LYS A 204 20.53 22.95 9.86
C LYS A 204 19.48 22.85 10.97
N LYS A 205 18.68 23.90 11.09
CA LYS A 205 17.46 23.92 11.91
C LYS A 205 16.28 23.52 11.03
N MET A 206 15.55 22.48 11.43
CA MET A 206 14.40 21.95 10.70
C MET A 206 13.11 22.09 11.50
N ALA A 207 12.04 22.40 10.79
CA ALA A 207 10.67 22.37 11.28
C ALA A 207 9.90 21.27 10.56
N PHE A 208 8.97 20.64 11.25
CA PHE A 208 8.05 19.65 10.67
C PHE A 208 6.61 20.14 10.72
N MET A 209 5.83 19.81 9.67
CA MET A 209 4.39 19.84 9.65
C MET A 209 3.93 18.39 9.51
N THR A 210 3.37 17.82 10.57
CA THR A 210 3.11 16.39 10.74
C THR A 210 1.61 16.14 10.84
N PRO A 211 0.99 15.28 10.01
CA PRO A 211 -0.39 14.86 10.21
C PRO A 211 -0.50 13.89 11.39
N ASP A 212 -1.57 14.04 12.20
CA ASP A 212 -1.73 13.32 13.47
C ASP A 212 -2.26 11.88 13.27
N TYR A 213 -1.43 11.02 12.69
CA TYR A 213 -1.65 9.57 12.59
C TYR A 213 -0.33 8.83 12.35
N THR A 214 -0.36 7.48 12.37
CA THR A 214 0.86 6.63 12.36
C THR A 214 1.84 6.96 11.22
N TYR A 215 1.37 7.27 10.00
CA TYR A 215 2.24 7.70 8.90
C TYR A 215 3.01 8.97 9.26
N GLY A 216 2.30 10.02 9.68
CA GLY A 216 2.92 11.30 10.02
C GLY A 216 4.01 11.15 11.08
N HIS A 217 3.69 10.44 12.15
CA HIS A 217 4.63 10.23 13.25
C HIS A 217 5.85 9.41 12.83
N THR A 218 5.66 8.31 12.08
CA THR A 218 6.80 7.45 11.69
C THR A 218 7.69 8.11 10.63
N VAL A 219 7.15 8.82 9.65
CA VAL A 219 7.95 9.56 8.65
C VAL A 219 8.71 10.72 9.29
N THR A 220 8.07 11.49 10.17
CA THR A 220 8.73 12.58 10.92
C THR A 220 9.86 12.04 11.75
N LYS A 221 9.64 10.97 12.50
CA LYS A 221 10.66 10.32 13.33
C LYS A 221 11.85 9.86 12.47
N SER A 222 11.61 9.01 11.47
CA SER A 222 12.68 8.46 10.63
C SER A 222 13.50 9.56 9.95
N THR A 223 12.83 10.57 9.38
CA THR A 223 13.53 11.65 8.68
C THR A 223 14.32 12.53 9.64
N SER A 224 13.75 12.86 10.80
CA SER A 224 14.44 13.70 11.79
C SER A 224 15.63 13.00 12.42
N GLU A 225 15.50 11.70 12.73
CA GLU A 225 16.58 10.88 13.29
C GLU A 225 17.73 10.76 12.30
N TYR A 226 17.45 10.43 11.03
CA TYR A 226 18.47 10.36 9.98
C TYR A 226 19.26 11.68 9.83
N LEU A 227 18.55 12.79 9.68
CA LEU A 227 19.18 14.10 9.47
C LEU A 227 19.96 14.58 10.71
N LYS A 228 19.48 14.25 11.90
CA LYS A 228 20.20 14.51 13.15
C LYS A 228 21.48 13.70 13.24
N GLU A 229 21.38 12.38 13.02
CA GLU A 229 22.50 11.45 13.20
C GLU A 229 23.62 11.69 12.19
N HIS A 230 23.26 11.86 10.91
CA HIS A 230 24.25 11.96 9.83
C HIS A 230 24.64 13.40 9.47
N GLY A 231 23.80 14.37 9.84
CA GLY A 231 23.98 15.78 9.47
C GLY A 231 24.03 16.77 10.61
N GLY A 232 23.77 16.36 11.84
CA GLY A 232 23.70 17.27 12.99
C GLY A 232 22.51 18.23 12.92
N TRP A 233 21.49 17.93 12.09
CA TRP A 233 20.32 18.80 12.00
C TRP A 233 19.52 18.77 13.29
N GLN A 234 18.92 19.92 13.65
CA GLN A 234 18.15 20.09 14.87
C GLN A 234 16.68 20.35 14.53
N MET A 235 15.78 19.52 15.02
CA MET A 235 14.35 19.79 14.97
C MET A 235 14.01 20.86 16.02
N VAL A 236 13.69 22.07 15.57
CA VAL A 236 13.36 23.19 16.45
C VAL A 236 11.86 23.28 16.74
N THR A 237 11.01 22.73 15.87
CA THR A 237 9.57 22.58 16.10
C THR A 237 9.01 21.45 15.29
N ASN A 238 7.97 20.81 15.82
CA ASN A 238 7.10 19.88 15.11
C ASN A 238 5.64 20.31 15.35
N GLN A 239 4.96 20.73 14.30
CA GLN A 239 3.56 21.13 14.36
C GLN A 239 2.71 19.97 13.89
N VAL A 240 1.89 19.42 14.80
CA VAL A 240 1.04 18.25 14.56
C VAL A 240 -0.39 18.73 14.29
N SER A 241 -0.91 18.43 13.09
CA SER A 241 -2.25 18.84 12.67
C SER A 241 -3.18 17.64 12.50
N PRO A 242 -4.48 17.76 12.83
CA PRO A 242 -5.45 16.69 12.59
C PRO A 242 -5.55 16.37 11.09
N LEU A 243 -5.83 15.11 10.78
CA LEU A 243 -6.14 14.68 9.41
C LEU A 243 -7.40 15.40 8.91
N GLY A 244 -7.32 15.98 7.71
CA GLY A 244 -8.41 16.74 7.09
C GLY A 244 -8.50 18.19 7.59
N ALA A 245 -7.47 18.71 8.25
CA ALA A 245 -7.39 20.13 8.61
C ALA A 245 -7.50 21.02 7.38
N THR A 246 -8.16 22.16 7.52
CA THR A 246 -8.34 23.15 6.43
C THR A 246 -7.63 24.47 6.73
N ASP A 247 -7.33 24.74 7.99
CA ASP A 247 -6.62 25.93 8.45
C ASP A 247 -5.31 25.53 9.14
N TYR A 248 -4.21 26.01 8.59
CA TYR A 248 -2.85 25.80 9.08
C TYR A 248 -2.20 27.06 9.66
N SER A 249 -2.95 28.14 9.82
CA SER A 249 -2.44 29.49 10.19
C SER A 249 -1.63 29.48 11.49
N SER A 250 -2.16 28.87 12.56
CA SER A 250 -1.49 28.79 13.86
C SER A 250 -0.20 27.96 13.80
N TYR A 251 -0.23 26.82 13.12
CA TYR A 251 0.92 25.96 12.94
C TYR A 251 2.03 26.67 12.15
N LEU A 252 1.66 27.35 11.06
CA LEU A 252 2.59 28.08 10.20
C LEU A 252 3.19 29.31 10.89
N THR A 253 2.41 30.00 11.72
CA THR A 253 2.91 31.08 12.56
C THR A 253 3.99 30.57 13.53
N ASN A 254 3.77 29.45 14.19
CA ASN A 254 4.75 28.82 15.06
C ASN A 254 6.02 28.42 14.29
N ILE A 255 5.87 27.83 13.09
CA ILE A 255 6.99 27.48 12.22
C ILE A 255 7.77 28.75 11.80
N ALA A 256 7.09 29.80 11.36
CA ALA A 256 7.73 31.06 10.94
C ALA A 256 8.60 31.68 12.04
N ASN A 257 8.20 31.56 13.30
CA ASN A 257 8.89 32.09 14.47
C ASN A 257 9.93 31.11 15.08
N SER A 258 10.04 29.88 14.56
CA SER A 258 10.91 28.85 15.15
C SER A 258 12.40 29.03 14.86
N GLY A 259 12.75 29.88 13.89
CA GLY A 259 14.13 30.03 13.42
C GLY A 259 14.60 28.84 12.56
N ALA A 260 13.69 27.98 12.07
CA ALA A 260 14.02 26.91 11.13
C ALA A 260 14.48 27.46 9.78
N GLU A 261 15.37 26.70 9.12
CA GLU A 261 15.88 26.99 7.78
C GLU A 261 15.21 26.11 6.71
N VAL A 262 14.69 24.94 7.14
CA VAL A 262 14.06 23.93 6.28
C VAL A 262 12.74 23.52 6.91
N LEU A 263 11.68 23.57 6.11
CA LEU A 263 10.36 23.01 6.43
C LEU A 263 10.22 21.64 5.76
N LEU A 264 10.01 20.60 6.56
CA LEU A 264 9.65 19.27 6.08
C LEU A 264 8.13 19.11 6.25
N ASN A 265 7.41 19.18 5.14
CA ASN A 265 5.96 19.00 5.14
C ASN A 265 5.63 17.53 4.92
N VAL A 266 5.17 16.86 5.98
CA VAL A 266 4.78 15.45 6.02
C VAL A 266 3.28 15.27 5.78
N ASN A 267 2.49 16.35 5.77
CA ASN A 267 1.08 16.26 5.39
C ASN A 267 0.92 15.58 4.03
N TRP A 268 -0.22 14.95 3.79
CA TRP A 268 -0.45 14.15 2.60
C TRP A 268 -1.80 14.45 1.96
N GLY A 269 -2.00 14.10 0.67
CA GLY A 269 -3.24 14.40 -0.06
C GLY A 269 -3.60 15.89 -0.04
N ARG A 270 -4.88 16.21 0.15
CA ARG A 270 -5.38 17.59 0.21
C ARG A 270 -4.75 18.39 1.35
N ASP A 271 -4.42 17.76 2.47
CA ASP A 271 -3.79 18.42 3.62
C ASP A 271 -2.43 19.00 3.24
N ALA A 272 -1.65 18.27 2.42
CA ALA A 272 -0.37 18.76 1.89
C ALA A 272 -0.56 19.94 0.92
N VAL A 273 -1.58 19.88 0.07
CA VAL A 273 -1.91 20.97 -0.84
C VAL A 273 -2.21 22.24 -0.04
N LEU A 274 -3.13 22.15 0.91
CA LEU A 274 -3.55 23.31 1.71
C LEU A 274 -2.42 23.85 2.59
N SER A 275 -1.69 22.99 3.29
CA SER A 275 -0.57 23.43 4.13
C SER A 275 0.58 24.07 3.33
N THR A 276 0.84 23.56 2.12
CA THR A 276 1.86 24.16 1.22
C THR A 276 1.42 25.52 0.68
N GLN A 277 0.17 25.65 0.24
CA GLN A 277 -0.37 26.93 -0.24
C GLN A 277 -0.38 27.98 0.88
N GLN A 278 -0.84 27.61 2.08
CA GLN A 278 -0.83 28.50 3.23
C GLN A 278 0.59 28.83 3.70
N ALA A 279 1.55 27.90 3.61
CA ALA A 279 2.96 28.19 3.93
C ALA A 279 3.53 29.33 3.05
N LYS A 280 3.11 29.44 1.79
CA LYS A 280 3.43 30.59 0.94
C LYS A 280 2.72 31.85 1.42
N GLN A 281 1.42 31.78 1.72
CA GLN A 281 0.62 32.94 2.17
C GLN A 281 1.16 33.54 3.47
N PHE A 282 1.62 32.69 4.39
CA PHE A 282 2.23 33.11 5.67
C PHE A 282 3.72 33.46 5.55
N GLY A 283 4.28 33.46 4.34
CA GLY A 283 5.67 33.84 4.09
C GLY A 283 6.70 32.86 4.68
N VAL A 284 6.29 31.64 5.00
CA VAL A 284 7.22 30.57 5.40
C VAL A 284 8.05 30.15 4.20
N ILE A 285 7.41 29.99 3.06
CA ILE A 285 8.05 29.74 1.76
C ILE A 285 8.11 31.08 1.00
N PRO A 286 9.23 31.52 0.42
CA PRO A 286 10.50 30.81 0.24
C PRO A 286 11.56 31.07 1.31
N LYS A 287 11.24 31.71 2.45
CA LYS A 287 12.24 31.96 3.52
C LYS A 287 12.89 30.68 4.00
N MET A 288 12.09 29.61 4.15
CA MET A 288 12.56 28.26 4.44
C MET A 288 12.56 27.44 3.14
N LYS A 289 13.52 26.51 3.04
CA LYS A 289 13.51 25.48 1.98
C LYS A 289 12.40 24.48 2.29
N LEU A 290 11.53 24.21 1.31
CA LEU A 290 10.52 23.18 1.44
C LEU A 290 11.10 21.82 1.03
N VAL A 291 10.80 20.80 1.80
CA VAL A 291 11.07 19.38 1.52
C VAL A 291 9.78 18.59 1.71
N ILE A 292 9.53 17.65 0.82
CA ILE A 292 8.44 16.67 0.93
C ILE A 292 9.10 15.29 1.14
N PRO A 293 9.31 14.83 2.38
CA PRO A 293 10.06 13.59 2.64
C PRO A 293 9.50 12.37 1.92
N TYR A 294 8.19 12.39 1.66
CA TYR A 294 7.44 11.35 0.98
C TYR A 294 6.52 12.02 -0.04
N GLN A 295 6.84 11.89 -1.32
CA GLN A 295 6.15 12.59 -2.42
C GLN A 295 4.65 12.27 -2.45
N ILE A 296 3.87 13.30 -2.73
CA ILE A 296 2.41 13.23 -2.75
C ILE A 296 1.95 13.27 -4.21
N PRO A 297 1.23 12.24 -4.70
CA PRO A 297 0.64 12.28 -6.04
C PRO A 297 -0.19 13.55 -6.23
N PHE A 298 -0.02 14.18 -7.39
CA PHE A 298 -0.70 15.40 -7.81
C PHE A 298 -0.38 16.68 -7.02
N LEU A 299 0.53 16.65 -6.02
CA LEU A 299 0.86 17.86 -5.26
C LEU A 299 1.25 19.02 -6.19
N ALA A 300 2.25 18.81 -7.05
CA ALA A 300 2.77 19.86 -7.93
C ALA A 300 1.70 20.38 -8.92
N LYS A 301 0.81 19.50 -9.39
CA LYS A 301 -0.35 19.86 -10.21
C LYS A 301 -1.31 20.81 -9.46
N ASN A 302 -1.53 20.54 -8.17
CA ASN A 302 -2.52 21.27 -7.36
C ASN A 302 -1.97 22.58 -6.76
N VAL A 303 -0.66 22.65 -6.47
CA VAL A 303 -0.06 23.88 -5.90
C VAL A 303 0.67 24.73 -6.93
N GLY A 304 0.95 24.19 -8.13
CA GLY A 304 1.72 24.85 -9.20
C GLY A 304 3.22 24.54 -9.15
N ALA A 305 3.84 24.55 -10.34
CA ALA A 305 5.26 24.23 -10.48
C ALA A 305 6.16 25.27 -9.78
N GLU A 306 5.74 26.52 -9.68
CA GLU A 306 6.49 27.58 -8.99
C GLU A 306 6.65 27.30 -7.49
N LEU A 307 5.64 26.66 -6.85
CA LEU A 307 5.73 26.33 -5.42
C LEU A 307 6.57 25.08 -5.17
N THR A 308 6.69 24.22 -6.16
CA THR A 308 7.47 22.97 -6.04
C THR A 308 8.85 23.08 -6.68
N GLU A 309 9.20 24.21 -7.33
CA GLU A 309 10.52 24.41 -7.91
C GLU A 309 11.62 24.22 -6.88
N GLY A 310 12.55 23.30 -7.16
CA GLY A 310 13.67 22.98 -6.28
C GLY A 310 13.33 22.15 -5.04
N VAL A 311 12.07 21.79 -4.82
CA VAL A 311 11.63 20.92 -3.72
C VAL A 311 12.13 19.50 -3.97
N TYR A 312 12.80 18.89 -2.98
CA TYR A 312 13.18 17.48 -3.02
C TYR A 312 12.08 16.60 -2.42
N ALA A 313 11.86 15.44 -3.03
CA ALA A 313 10.93 14.44 -2.53
C ALA A 313 11.40 13.01 -2.87
N ALA A 314 11.06 12.03 -2.01
CA ALA A 314 11.21 10.61 -2.30
C ALA A 314 9.88 10.05 -2.85
N THR A 315 9.93 9.23 -3.89
CA THR A 315 8.75 8.63 -4.54
C THR A 315 9.02 7.19 -4.97
N ASP A 316 7.98 6.40 -5.16
CA ASP A 316 8.09 5.05 -5.73
C ASP A 316 8.32 5.07 -7.24
N PHE A 317 7.73 6.03 -7.94
CA PHE A 317 7.76 6.12 -9.37
C PHE A 317 7.50 7.56 -9.83
N TRP A 318 8.09 7.93 -10.98
CA TRP A 318 7.70 9.10 -11.75
C TRP A 318 7.68 8.74 -13.22
N TRP A 319 6.66 9.18 -13.95
CA TRP A 319 6.40 8.73 -15.31
C TRP A 319 7.58 8.93 -16.29
N THR A 320 8.47 9.91 -16.06
CA THR A 320 9.65 10.11 -16.91
C THR A 320 10.67 8.98 -16.82
N LEU A 321 10.50 8.03 -15.90
CA LEU A 321 11.25 6.78 -15.88
C LEU A 321 10.96 5.90 -17.12
N GLU A 322 9.93 6.24 -17.92
CA GLU A 322 9.70 5.65 -19.24
C GLU A 322 10.94 5.76 -20.18
N ASP A 323 11.73 6.82 -19.99
CA ASP A 323 12.96 7.04 -20.75
C ASP A 323 14.09 6.05 -20.38
N LYS A 324 14.01 5.41 -19.22
CA LYS A 324 15.06 4.55 -18.64
C LYS A 324 14.67 3.08 -18.56
N PHE A 325 13.41 2.78 -18.24
CA PHE A 325 12.95 1.43 -18.00
C PHE A 325 11.88 1.01 -19.02
N PRO A 326 12.13 -0.06 -19.81
CA PRO A 326 11.16 -0.51 -20.83
C PRO A 326 9.77 -0.85 -20.28
N LEU A 327 9.69 -1.42 -19.06
CA LEU A 327 8.40 -1.73 -18.43
C LEU A 327 7.66 -0.45 -18.00
N ALA A 328 8.40 0.59 -17.54
CA ALA A 328 7.81 1.90 -17.27
C ALA A 328 7.19 2.48 -18.53
N LYS A 329 7.90 2.42 -19.68
CA LYS A 329 7.37 2.90 -20.96
C LYS A 329 6.07 2.17 -21.34
N MET A 330 6.06 0.84 -21.27
CA MET A 330 4.87 0.05 -21.58
C MET A 330 3.68 0.41 -20.67
N PHE A 331 3.94 0.61 -19.38
CA PHE A 331 2.92 1.00 -18.41
C PHE A 331 2.39 2.41 -18.67
N VAL A 332 3.28 3.40 -18.84
CA VAL A 332 2.92 4.79 -19.11
C VAL A 332 2.10 4.90 -20.40
N ASP A 333 2.54 4.25 -21.48
CA ASP A 333 1.83 4.25 -22.77
C ASP A 333 0.42 3.64 -22.63
N ALA A 334 0.27 2.51 -21.94
CA ALA A 334 -1.01 1.86 -21.71
C ALA A 334 -1.94 2.72 -20.84
N PHE A 335 -1.42 3.27 -19.75
CA PHE A 335 -2.19 4.11 -18.81
C PHE A 335 -2.67 5.40 -19.49
N ARG A 336 -1.78 6.09 -20.19
CA ARG A 336 -2.13 7.31 -20.94
C ARG A 336 -3.15 7.07 -22.03
N LYS A 337 -2.98 5.97 -22.77
CA LYS A 337 -3.94 5.58 -23.82
C LYS A 337 -5.36 5.41 -23.25
N LYS A 338 -5.45 4.85 -22.05
CA LYS A 338 -6.75 4.55 -21.41
C LYS A 338 -7.35 5.75 -20.69
N TYR A 339 -6.53 6.52 -19.96
CA TYR A 339 -7.02 7.54 -19.03
C TYR A 339 -6.70 8.98 -19.42
N GLY A 340 -5.84 9.22 -20.43
CA GLY A 340 -5.59 10.53 -21.00
C GLY A 340 -4.64 11.44 -20.21
N TYR A 341 -4.00 10.94 -19.13
CA TYR A 341 -3.00 11.66 -18.34
C TYR A 341 -1.84 10.73 -17.94
N TYR A 342 -0.73 11.28 -17.44
CA TYR A 342 0.40 10.48 -16.98
C TYR A 342 0.11 9.87 -15.59
N PRO A 343 0.43 8.56 -15.39
CA PRO A 343 0.22 7.92 -14.08
C PRO A 343 1.11 8.53 -13.02
N GLU A 344 0.56 8.67 -11.83
CA GLU A 344 1.33 8.91 -10.62
C GLU A 344 1.82 7.58 -10.01
N TRP A 345 2.63 7.64 -8.97
CA TRP A 345 3.18 6.44 -8.38
C TRP A 345 2.12 5.55 -7.67
N GLY A 346 0.96 6.09 -7.32
CA GLY A 346 -0.16 5.31 -6.80
C GLY A 346 -0.68 4.30 -7.82
N ALA A 347 -0.86 4.73 -9.08
CA ALA A 347 -1.28 3.84 -10.16
C ALA A 347 -0.22 2.78 -10.49
N GLU A 348 1.07 3.13 -10.44
CA GLU A 348 2.17 2.16 -10.65
C GLU A 348 2.17 1.09 -9.58
N ASN A 349 2.13 1.47 -8.31
CA ASN A 349 2.08 0.54 -7.19
C ASN A 349 0.86 -0.38 -7.27
N ALA A 350 -0.30 0.17 -7.56
CA ALA A 350 -1.54 -0.59 -7.72
C ALA A 350 -1.40 -1.63 -8.85
N TYR A 351 -0.87 -1.24 -10.00
CA TYR A 351 -0.62 -2.15 -11.11
C TYR A 351 0.35 -3.28 -10.73
N MET A 352 1.49 -2.92 -10.14
CA MET A 352 2.50 -3.89 -9.72
C MET A 352 1.99 -4.85 -8.66
N SER A 353 1.16 -4.38 -7.71
CA SER A 353 0.60 -5.23 -6.66
C SER A 353 -0.17 -6.44 -7.23
N PHE A 354 -0.98 -6.22 -8.27
CA PHE A 354 -1.75 -7.28 -8.89
C PHE A 354 -0.91 -8.16 -9.83
N ALA A 355 0.06 -7.58 -10.53
CA ALA A 355 0.98 -8.38 -11.33
C ALA A 355 1.84 -9.32 -10.46
N MET A 356 2.29 -8.84 -9.29
CA MET A 356 3.04 -9.65 -8.32
C MET A 356 2.16 -10.68 -7.62
N TRP A 357 0.90 -10.33 -7.30
CA TRP A 357 -0.06 -11.31 -6.78
C TRP A 357 -0.31 -12.43 -7.79
N ALA A 358 -0.53 -12.10 -9.05
CA ALA A 358 -0.70 -13.09 -10.10
C ALA A 358 0.54 -14.00 -10.21
N ASP A 359 1.76 -13.44 -10.17
CA ASP A 359 2.99 -14.22 -10.16
C ASP A 359 3.07 -15.17 -8.96
N ALA A 360 2.70 -14.70 -7.76
CA ALA A 360 2.73 -15.53 -6.56
C ALA A 360 1.72 -16.70 -6.66
N VAL A 361 0.50 -16.44 -7.13
CA VAL A 361 -0.56 -17.45 -7.33
C VAL A 361 -0.17 -18.46 -8.41
N GLU A 362 0.31 -18.00 -9.57
CA GLU A 362 0.73 -18.89 -10.67
C GLU A 362 1.93 -19.78 -10.28
N ASN A 363 2.83 -19.28 -9.42
CA ASN A 363 3.94 -20.07 -8.92
C ASN A 363 3.52 -21.04 -7.80
N ALA A 364 2.55 -20.67 -6.97
CA ALA A 364 1.94 -21.55 -5.99
C ALA A 364 1.06 -22.65 -6.65
N GLY A 365 0.52 -22.38 -7.85
CA GLY A 365 -0.42 -23.27 -8.54
C GLY A 365 -1.79 -23.36 -7.85
N THR A 366 -2.08 -22.46 -6.90
CA THR A 366 -3.30 -22.44 -6.10
C THR A 366 -3.61 -21.03 -5.62
N PHE A 367 -4.88 -20.77 -5.28
CA PHE A 367 -5.30 -19.56 -4.55
C PHE A 367 -5.29 -19.74 -3.02
N TYR A 368 -4.87 -20.87 -2.52
CA TYR A 368 -4.82 -21.14 -1.08
C TYR A 368 -3.83 -20.18 -0.40
N PRO A 369 -4.29 -19.29 0.50
CA PRO A 369 -3.48 -18.20 1.01
C PRO A 369 -2.13 -18.62 1.61
N PRO A 370 -2.01 -19.68 2.44
CA PRO A 370 -0.71 -20.08 2.99
C PRO A 370 0.33 -20.43 1.91
N ASP A 371 -0.08 -21.05 0.80
CA ASP A 371 0.85 -21.39 -0.29
C ASP A 371 1.21 -20.19 -1.14
N VAL A 372 0.26 -19.27 -1.37
CA VAL A 372 0.54 -17.98 -2.02
C VAL A 372 1.51 -17.16 -1.17
N ILE A 373 1.34 -17.16 0.17
CA ILE A 373 2.28 -16.50 1.10
C ILE A 373 3.68 -17.11 0.96
N LYS A 374 3.82 -18.44 1.01
CA LYS A 374 5.11 -19.12 0.80
C LYS A 374 5.73 -18.77 -0.56
N SER A 375 4.88 -18.64 -1.58
CA SER A 375 5.31 -18.22 -2.91
C SER A 375 5.87 -16.79 -2.94
N TYR A 376 5.26 -15.86 -2.21
CA TYR A 376 5.81 -14.53 -2.00
C TYR A 376 7.12 -14.58 -1.19
N GLU A 377 7.14 -15.34 -0.10
CA GLU A 377 8.29 -15.50 0.81
C GLU A 377 9.50 -16.20 0.14
N ALA A 378 9.31 -16.84 -1.01
CA ALA A 378 10.41 -17.38 -1.80
C ALA A 378 11.37 -16.30 -2.33
N GLY A 379 11.02 -15.01 -2.19
CA GLY A 379 11.88 -13.87 -2.50
C GLY A 379 12.28 -13.80 -3.98
N ARG A 380 11.38 -14.25 -4.89
CA ARG A 380 11.67 -14.18 -6.32
C ARG A 380 11.85 -12.74 -6.75
N LYS A 381 12.92 -12.51 -7.49
CA LYS A 381 13.25 -11.21 -8.08
C LYS A 381 12.47 -11.01 -9.36
N LEU A 382 11.64 -9.98 -9.38
CA LEU A 382 10.84 -9.57 -10.52
C LEU A 382 11.33 -8.25 -11.07
N GLN A 383 11.17 -8.05 -12.37
CA GLN A 383 11.40 -6.75 -12.99
C GLN A 383 10.15 -5.88 -12.85
N SER A 384 10.33 -4.64 -12.43
CA SER A 384 9.27 -3.65 -12.30
C SER A 384 9.54 -2.41 -13.15
N MET A 385 8.69 -1.40 -13.05
CA MET A 385 8.83 -0.11 -13.71
C MET A 385 10.01 0.72 -13.18
N VAL A 386 10.61 0.31 -12.06
CA VAL A 386 11.74 1.01 -11.42
C VAL A 386 12.98 0.13 -11.24
N GLY A 387 12.97 -1.08 -11.78
CA GLY A 387 14.04 -2.07 -11.68
C GLY A 387 13.63 -3.33 -10.92
N GLU A 388 14.60 -4.03 -10.34
CA GLU A 388 14.36 -5.29 -9.63
C GLU A 388 13.65 -5.07 -8.29
N VAL A 389 12.67 -5.92 -8.02
CA VAL A 389 11.89 -5.92 -6.77
C VAL A 389 11.67 -7.35 -6.27
N TYR A 390 11.53 -7.52 -4.96
CA TYR A 390 11.17 -8.79 -4.33
C TYR A 390 10.57 -8.59 -2.94
N ILE A 391 9.75 -9.53 -2.47
CA ILE A 391 9.22 -9.52 -1.09
C ILE A 391 10.26 -10.07 -0.13
N ARG A 392 10.50 -9.35 0.96
CA ARG A 392 11.29 -9.82 2.11
C ARG A 392 10.39 -10.67 3.02
N LYS A 393 10.80 -11.93 3.24
CA LYS A 393 9.96 -12.94 3.93
C LYS A 393 9.73 -12.67 5.42
N GLU A 394 10.64 -11.92 6.04
CA GLU A 394 10.65 -11.71 7.48
C GLU A 394 9.57 -10.72 7.95
N ASP A 395 9.15 -9.80 7.08
CA ASP A 395 8.19 -8.73 7.39
C ASP A 395 7.20 -8.42 6.27
N HIS A 396 7.24 -9.18 5.18
CA HIS A 396 6.40 -9.02 3.99
C HIS A 396 6.48 -7.64 3.33
N GLN A 397 7.62 -6.96 3.51
CA GLN A 397 7.91 -5.70 2.86
C GLN A 397 8.50 -5.92 1.47
N LEU A 398 7.98 -5.20 0.47
CA LEU A 398 8.63 -5.16 -0.83
C LEU A 398 9.95 -4.41 -0.73
N VAL A 399 11.03 -5.05 -1.15
CA VAL A 399 12.32 -4.40 -1.40
C VAL A 399 12.30 -3.86 -2.82
N ARG A 400 12.35 -2.54 -2.95
CA ARG A 400 12.27 -1.83 -4.24
C ARG A 400 13.16 -0.60 -4.23
N PRO A 401 13.63 -0.13 -5.40
CA PRO A 401 14.31 1.16 -5.49
C PRO A 401 13.42 2.31 -5.03
N VAL A 402 14.03 3.33 -4.45
CA VAL A 402 13.40 4.61 -4.13
C VAL A 402 13.90 5.66 -5.11
N VAL A 403 12.97 6.42 -5.67
CA VAL A 403 13.25 7.45 -6.66
C VAL A 403 13.30 8.80 -5.96
N ILE A 404 14.39 9.54 -6.11
CA ILE A 404 14.47 10.92 -5.63
C ILE A 404 14.15 11.86 -6.78
N VAL A 405 13.23 12.76 -6.51
CA VAL A 405 12.79 13.76 -7.46
C VAL A 405 13.04 15.18 -6.94
N ARG A 406 13.21 16.09 -7.87
CA ARG A 406 13.31 17.52 -7.61
C ARG A 406 12.32 18.29 -8.48
N GLY A 407 11.59 19.23 -7.88
CA GLY A 407 10.65 20.06 -8.62
C GLY A 407 11.34 20.88 -9.71
N LYS A 408 10.79 20.82 -10.92
CA LYS A 408 11.28 21.57 -12.08
C LYS A 408 10.79 23.02 -12.04
N ALA A 409 11.63 23.93 -12.56
CA ALA A 409 11.16 25.24 -12.96
C ALA A 409 10.13 25.12 -14.09
N PRO A 410 9.08 25.97 -14.17
CA PRO A 410 8.06 25.89 -15.21
C PRO A 410 8.63 25.84 -16.64
N LYS A 411 9.69 26.61 -16.90
CA LYS A 411 10.37 26.68 -18.21
C LYS A 411 11.15 25.40 -18.57
N ALA A 412 11.43 24.53 -17.59
CA ALA A 412 12.16 23.28 -17.79
C ALA A 412 11.24 22.06 -17.98
N MET A 413 9.93 22.25 -17.87
CA MET A 413 8.94 21.19 -18.07
C MET A 413 8.79 20.87 -19.55
N ARG A 414 8.81 19.57 -19.92
CA ARG A 414 8.58 19.09 -21.30
C ARG A 414 7.14 19.29 -21.75
N ASN A 415 6.22 19.21 -20.80
CA ASN A 415 4.78 19.42 -20.97
C ASN A 415 4.15 19.83 -19.63
N LYS A 416 2.85 20.13 -19.61
CA LYS A 416 2.12 20.62 -18.44
C LYS A 416 2.06 19.66 -17.23
N GLU A 417 2.51 18.40 -17.40
CA GLU A 417 2.50 17.36 -16.36
C GLU A 417 3.93 16.94 -15.96
N ASP A 418 4.98 17.57 -16.50
CA ASP A 418 6.37 17.21 -16.24
C ASP A 418 6.96 17.98 -15.03
N PHE A 419 6.33 17.88 -13.89
CA PHE A 419 6.63 18.67 -12.69
C PHE A 419 7.96 18.30 -12.01
N TRP A 420 8.42 17.04 -12.16
CA TRP A 420 9.54 16.53 -11.39
C TRP A 420 10.68 16.04 -12.29
N GLU A 421 11.88 16.38 -11.91
CA GLU A 421 13.11 15.79 -12.43
C GLU A 421 13.49 14.59 -11.54
N VAL A 422 13.70 13.41 -12.15
CA VAL A 422 14.31 12.28 -11.45
C VAL A 422 15.80 12.54 -11.31
N THR A 423 16.24 12.80 -10.08
CA THR A 423 17.65 13.06 -9.80
C THR A 423 18.44 11.80 -9.48
N GLU A 424 17.77 10.81 -8.88
CA GLU A 424 18.40 9.56 -8.47
C GLU A 424 17.37 8.41 -8.39
N VAL A 425 17.82 7.19 -8.69
CA VAL A 425 17.11 5.94 -8.42
C VAL A 425 17.99 5.13 -7.48
N VAL A 426 17.65 5.12 -6.20
CA VAL A 426 18.47 4.51 -5.15
C VAL A 426 18.06 3.06 -4.96
N PRO A 427 19.00 2.08 -5.03
CA PRO A 427 18.67 0.67 -4.81
C PRO A 427 18.01 0.43 -3.44
N GLY A 428 16.95 -0.39 -3.40
CA GLY A 428 16.15 -0.56 -2.19
C GLY A 428 16.84 -1.32 -1.07
N ALA A 429 17.57 -2.38 -1.36
CA ALA A 429 18.13 -3.26 -0.33
C ALA A 429 19.03 -2.53 0.70
N PRO A 430 19.92 -1.60 0.31
CA PRO A 430 20.72 -0.84 1.28
C PRO A 430 19.94 0.15 2.15
N LEU A 431 18.70 0.49 1.73
CA LEU A 431 17.85 1.43 2.46
C LEU A 431 17.02 0.76 3.56
N MET A 432 16.96 -0.58 3.53
CA MET A 432 16.13 -1.35 4.46
C MET A 432 16.79 -1.47 5.82
N GLN A 433 16.04 -1.20 6.86
CA GLN A 433 16.39 -1.62 8.22
C GLN A 433 16.30 -3.14 8.39
N LYS A 434 16.83 -3.66 9.50
CA LYS A 434 16.59 -5.06 9.87
C LYS A 434 15.08 -5.34 9.96
N PRO A 435 14.62 -6.54 9.62
CA PRO A 435 13.17 -6.85 9.59
C PRO A 435 12.46 -6.62 10.93
N ASP A 436 13.15 -6.83 12.03
CA ASP A 436 12.65 -6.67 13.40
C ASP A 436 12.80 -5.26 13.97
N ALA A 437 13.43 -4.33 13.24
CA ALA A 437 13.73 -2.97 13.71
C ALA A 437 12.47 -2.20 14.16
N PHE A 438 11.32 -2.51 13.57
CA PHE A 438 10.03 -1.90 13.92
C PHE A 438 9.09 -2.88 14.63
N GLY A 439 9.62 -3.97 15.19
CA GLY A 439 8.88 -4.91 16.03
C GLY A 439 7.95 -5.86 15.26
N CYS A 440 8.23 -6.17 13.98
CA CYS A 440 7.43 -7.13 13.24
C CYS A 440 7.57 -8.53 13.83
N ASN A 441 6.43 -9.17 14.05
CA ASN A 441 6.28 -10.58 14.30
C ASN A 441 5.08 -11.09 13.50
N LEU A 442 5.33 -11.72 12.38
CA LEU A 442 4.27 -12.18 11.47
C LEU A 442 3.34 -13.22 12.11
N GLY A 443 3.79 -13.91 13.16
CA GLY A 443 3.04 -15.03 13.73
C GLY A 443 3.00 -16.24 12.80
N ASP A 444 2.04 -17.12 13.03
CA ASP A 444 1.77 -18.29 12.20
C ASP A 444 0.53 -18.10 11.30
N TYR A 445 0.07 -19.21 10.70
CA TYR A 445 -1.11 -19.20 9.81
C TYR A 445 -2.43 -19.41 10.57
N THR A 446 -2.43 -19.55 11.89
CA THR A 446 -3.64 -19.79 12.70
C THR A 446 -4.33 -18.52 13.16
#